data_d22856ab393b2b69f2f36051015c71db
#
_entry.id   d22856ab393b2b69f2f36051015c71db
#
_cell.length_a   1.000
_cell.length_b   1.000
_cell.length_c   1.000
_cell.angle_alpha   90.00
_cell.angle_beta   90.00
_cell.angle_gamma   90.00
#
_symmetry.space_group_name_H-M   'P 1'
#
loop_
_entity.id
_entity.type
_entity.pdbx_description
1 polymer ?
#
loop_
_entity_poly.entity_id
_entity_poly.type
_entity_poly.pdbx_seq_one_letter_code
_entity_poly.pdbx_strand_id
1 'polypeptide(L)'
;TSINPNKITIREISKKIAKDMIVKHHYSHTWTMCRYALGIFYETDNEHSFFDAKDEKLAGVCVYGYPVGRSATTSISPELKSDEVLELTRLFIFDDYGKNTESVAISKTFNWLKKNAPEIKALISYSDPEQGHMGIIYQATNWIYQGNNMRLMGNYGVKLTEDGDWMHSRTVFAKYGSHNLEHLKKKIGHTFWRKNETMKHRYLYFLCSKKDKKKFMKTLKHPPLPYIKLDEGYKGEQIEKIVVEEKEDKFYG
;
A
#
# COMPACT_ATOMS: atom_id res chain seq x y z
N THR A 1 -0.82 -21.64 16.55
CA THR A 1 -2.09 -22.22 16.07
C THR A 1 -2.65 -21.34 14.98
N SER A 2 -3.24 -21.93 13.92
CA SER A 2 -3.91 -21.17 12.85
C SER A 2 -5.27 -20.69 13.33
N ILE A 3 -5.70 -19.53 12.80
CA ILE A 3 -7.02 -18.97 13.09
C ILE A 3 -8.14 -19.92 12.61
N ASN A 4 -9.22 -19.96 13.35
CA ASN A 4 -10.47 -20.58 12.88
C ASN A 4 -11.25 -19.57 12.04
N PRO A 5 -11.39 -19.78 10.70
CA PRO A 5 -12.08 -18.83 9.84
C PRO A 5 -13.52 -18.54 10.23
N ASN A 6 -14.21 -19.49 10.87
CA ASN A 6 -15.60 -19.33 11.29
C ASN A 6 -15.77 -18.30 12.41
N LYS A 7 -14.70 -17.96 13.11
CA LYS A 7 -14.71 -16.94 14.18
C LYS A 7 -14.52 -15.51 13.68
N ILE A 8 -14.19 -15.33 12.41
CA ILE A 8 -13.97 -14.02 11.80
C ILE A 8 -15.23 -13.56 11.06
N THR A 9 -15.71 -12.38 11.39
CA THR A 9 -16.83 -11.71 10.73
C THR A 9 -16.42 -10.32 10.27
N ILE A 10 -16.84 -9.93 9.06
CA ILE A 10 -16.59 -8.61 8.49
C ILE A 10 -17.87 -7.79 8.54
N ARG A 11 -17.79 -6.59 9.09
CA ARG A 11 -18.87 -5.59 9.08
C ARG A 11 -18.31 -4.20 8.84
N GLU A 12 -19.08 -3.37 8.16
CA GLU A 12 -18.73 -1.95 8.04
C GLU A 12 -18.77 -1.28 9.43
N ILE A 13 -17.77 -0.46 9.69
CA ILE A 13 -17.64 0.34 10.91
C ILE A 13 -17.54 1.83 10.58
N SER A 14 -17.70 2.69 11.56
CA SER A 14 -17.53 4.13 11.36
C SER A 14 -16.10 4.45 10.93
N LYS A 15 -15.96 5.41 10.03
CA LYS A 15 -14.65 5.90 9.60
C LYS A 15 -13.83 6.47 10.75
N LYS A 16 -14.49 7.02 11.76
CA LYS A 16 -13.82 7.53 12.97
C LYS A 16 -13.13 6.40 13.75
N ILE A 17 -13.83 5.30 14.01
CA ILE A 17 -13.26 4.14 14.70
C ILE A 17 -12.09 3.56 13.91
N ALA A 18 -12.26 3.39 12.59
CA ALA A 18 -11.21 2.91 11.71
C ALA A 18 -9.98 3.83 11.73
N LYS A 19 -10.19 5.13 11.60
CA LYS A 19 -9.14 6.15 11.67
C LYS A 19 -8.37 6.09 12.98
N ASP A 20 -9.06 6.07 14.10
CA ASP A 20 -8.44 6.02 15.43
C ASP A 20 -7.57 4.77 15.57
N MET A 21 -8.03 3.62 15.10
CA MET A 21 -7.27 2.37 15.13
C MET A 21 -6.02 2.42 14.23
N ILE A 22 -6.14 2.93 13.00
CA ILE A 22 -5.02 3.04 12.08
C ILE A 22 -3.97 4.03 12.57
N VAL A 23 -4.38 5.21 13.00
CA VAL A 23 -3.44 6.24 13.50
C VAL A 23 -2.72 5.77 14.75
N LYS A 24 -3.39 5.03 15.63
CA LYS A 24 -2.80 4.53 16.86
C LYS A 24 -1.89 3.32 16.65
N HIS A 25 -2.26 2.38 15.79
CA HIS A 25 -1.66 1.04 15.76
C HIS A 25 -0.98 0.66 14.43
N HIS A 26 -1.42 1.19 13.30
CA HIS A 26 -0.80 0.87 12.01
C HIS A 26 0.60 1.48 11.92
N TYR A 27 1.55 0.78 11.29
CA TYR A 27 2.94 1.24 11.19
C TYR A 27 3.10 2.63 10.54
N SER A 28 2.20 3.01 9.62
CA SER A 28 2.22 4.34 8.98
C SER A 28 1.75 5.46 9.89
N HIS A 29 0.95 5.15 10.93
CA HIS A 29 0.28 6.12 11.82
C HIS A 29 -0.45 7.24 11.08
N THR A 30 -0.85 7.00 9.82
CA THR A 30 -1.52 7.98 8.96
C THR A 30 -2.82 7.44 8.41
N TRP A 31 -3.83 8.32 8.36
CA TRP A 31 -5.09 8.06 7.70
C TRP A 31 -4.97 8.27 6.18
N THR A 32 -5.91 7.73 5.45
CA THR A 32 -5.93 7.76 3.98
C THR A 32 -7.35 7.92 3.46
N MET A 33 -7.50 8.03 2.15
CA MET A 33 -8.79 7.99 1.48
C MET A 33 -9.53 6.70 1.83
N CYS A 34 -10.77 6.83 2.27
CA CYS A 34 -11.60 5.72 2.70
C CYS A 34 -12.97 5.80 2.04
N ARG A 35 -13.30 4.75 1.27
CA ARG A 35 -14.67 4.53 0.80
C ARG A 35 -15.39 3.54 1.70
N TYR A 36 -14.75 2.44 2.06
CA TYR A 36 -15.25 1.42 2.96
C TYR A 36 -14.25 1.15 4.08
N ALA A 37 -14.72 1.30 5.31
CA ALA A 37 -14.00 0.90 6.51
C ALA A 37 -14.62 -0.38 7.04
N LEU A 38 -13.91 -1.49 6.92
CA LEU A 38 -14.40 -2.81 7.29
C LEU A 38 -13.76 -3.26 8.61
N GLY A 39 -14.58 -3.43 9.64
CA GLY A 39 -14.15 -4.01 10.91
C GLY A 39 -14.00 -5.52 10.77
N ILE A 40 -12.94 -6.03 11.37
CA ILE A 40 -12.64 -7.46 11.47
C ILE A 40 -12.96 -7.87 12.89
N PHE A 41 -14.02 -8.65 13.06
CA PHE A 41 -14.53 -9.07 14.37
C PHE A 41 -14.18 -10.52 14.62
N TYR A 42 -13.69 -10.78 15.81
CA TYR A 42 -13.36 -12.12 16.28
C TYR A 42 -14.33 -12.57 17.36
N GLU A 43 -14.94 -13.73 17.17
CA GLU A 43 -15.81 -14.36 18.16
C GLU A 43 -14.97 -14.98 19.27
N THR A 44 -15.18 -14.51 20.50
CA THR A 44 -14.51 -15.04 21.69
C THR A 44 -15.33 -16.16 22.31
N ASP A 45 -14.65 -17.20 22.78
CA ASP A 45 -15.29 -18.28 23.56
C ASP A 45 -15.56 -17.76 24.98
N ASN A 46 -16.82 -17.43 25.28
CA ASN A 46 -17.24 -17.13 26.63
C ASN A 46 -17.77 -18.42 27.30
N GLU A 47 -16.93 -19.04 28.07
CA GLU A 47 -17.31 -20.22 28.89
C GLU A 47 -18.36 -19.90 29.97
N HIS A 48 -18.71 -18.62 30.14
CA HIS A 48 -19.60 -18.15 31.21
C HIS A 48 -20.88 -17.43 30.75
N SER A 49 -21.18 -17.45 29.45
CA SER A 49 -22.43 -16.85 28.95
C SER A 49 -23.59 -17.82 29.17
N PHE A 50 -24.47 -17.51 30.12
CA PHE A 50 -25.75 -18.18 30.31
C PHE A 50 -26.79 -17.90 29.22
N PHE A 51 -26.46 -17.01 28.28
CA PHE A 51 -27.24 -16.66 27.10
C PHE A 51 -26.41 -16.90 25.86
N ASP A 52 -27.02 -17.38 24.77
CA ASP A 52 -26.40 -17.62 23.46
C ASP A 52 -25.81 -16.36 22.77
N ALA A 53 -25.50 -15.33 23.53
CA ALA A 53 -24.85 -14.13 23.02
C ALA A 53 -23.37 -14.42 22.81
N LYS A 54 -23.00 -14.52 21.52
CA LYS A 54 -21.62 -14.62 21.10
C LYS A 54 -20.92 -13.29 21.38
N ASP A 55 -19.88 -13.30 22.20
CA ASP A 55 -19.05 -12.13 22.40
C ASP A 55 -18.09 -11.97 21.23
N GLU A 56 -18.06 -10.78 20.66
CA GLU A 56 -17.15 -10.41 19.59
C GLU A 56 -16.22 -9.28 20.04
N LYS A 57 -14.98 -9.34 19.56
CA LYS A 57 -14.01 -8.24 19.70
C LYS A 57 -13.66 -7.68 18.34
N LEU A 58 -13.49 -6.38 18.27
CA LEU A 58 -12.90 -5.73 17.11
C LEU A 58 -11.41 -6.04 17.07
N ALA A 59 -11.03 -7.00 16.24
CA ALA A 59 -9.68 -7.52 16.12
C ALA A 59 -8.79 -6.69 15.18
N GLY A 60 -9.40 -5.93 14.29
CA GLY A 60 -8.68 -5.15 13.31
C GLY A 60 -9.60 -4.40 12.36
N VAL A 61 -8.98 -3.76 11.37
CA VAL A 61 -9.67 -2.99 10.34
C VAL A 61 -9.00 -3.15 8.98
N CYS A 62 -9.83 -3.23 7.95
CA CYS A 62 -9.40 -3.21 6.54
C CYS A 62 -10.06 -2.03 5.84
N VAL A 63 -9.26 -1.16 5.25
CA VAL A 63 -9.72 0.08 4.62
C VAL A 63 -9.52 -0.01 3.11
N TYR A 64 -10.61 0.21 2.38
CA TYR A 64 -10.62 0.36 0.94
C TYR A 64 -10.98 1.79 0.55
N GLY A 65 -10.24 2.37 -0.38
CA GLY A 65 -10.51 3.69 -0.93
C GLY A 65 -10.33 3.72 -2.43
N TYR A 66 -10.78 4.79 -3.07
CA TYR A 66 -10.48 4.96 -4.49
C TYR A 66 -8.98 5.24 -4.66
N PRO A 67 -8.33 4.64 -5.69
CA PRO A 67 -6.91 4.83 -5.92
C PRO A 67 -6.57 6.31 -6.10
N VAL A 68 -5.46 6.73 -5.50
CA VAL A 68 -4.96 8.10 -5.64
C VAL A 68 -4.26 8.25 -7.00
N GLY A 69 -4.68 9.27 -7.76
CA GLY A 69 -4.11 9.58 -9.07
C GLY A 69 -5.03 9.20 -10.23
N ARG A 70 -5.10 10.10 -11.21
CA ARG A 70 -5.96 9.95 -12.40
C ARG A 70 -5.63 8.73 -13.27
N SER A 71 -4.39 8.29 -13.23
CA SER A 71 -3.89 7.18 -14.04
C SER A 71 -3.95 5.81 -13.35
N ALA A 72 -4.30 5.74 -12.06
CA ALA A 72 -4.24 4.49 -11.31
C ALA A 72 -5.15 3.40 -11.90
N THR A 73 -6.39 3.73 -12.22
CA THR A 73 -7.36 2.79 -12.81
C THR A 73 -7.00 2.44 -14.25
N THR A 74 -6.70 3.45 -15.06
CA THR A 74 -6.32 3.25 -16.47
C THR A 74 -4.98 2.52 -16.61
N SER A 75 -4.14 2.53 -15.58
CA SER A 75 -2.90 1.76 -15.55
C SER A 75 -3.12 0.24 -15.41
N ILE A 76 -4.31 -0.19 -14.98
CA ILE A 76 -4.68 -1.60 -14.93
C ILE A 76 -5.14 -2.06 -16.29
N SER A 77 -6.23 -1.48 -16.78
CA SER A 77 -6.84 -1.75 -18.07
C SER A 77 -7.64 -0.53 -18.54
N PRO A 78 -7.61 -0.20 -19.84
CA PRO A 78 -8.41 0.90 -20.38
C PRO A 78 -9.92 0.64 -20.31
N GLU A 79 -10.34 -0.58 -20.08
CA GLU A 79 -11.73 -0.97 -19.99
C GLU A 79 -12.33 -0.85 -18.58
N LEU A 80 -11.51 -0.59 -17.56
CA LEU A 80 -11.96 -0.32 -16.20
C LEU A 80 -12.24 1.17 -16.01
N LYS A 81 -13.38 1.47 -15.38
CA LYS A 81 -13.75 2.82 -14.99
C LYS A 81 -13.21 3.15 -13.59
N SER A 82 -13.05 4.42 -13.30
CA SER A 82 -12.47 4.89 -12.02
C SER A 82 -13.28 4.49 -10.78
N ASP A 83 -14.58 4.32 -10.93
CA ASP A 83 -15.51 3.88 -9.88
C ASP A 83 -15.64 2.35 -9.75
N GLU A 84 -14.95 1.59 -10.60
CA GLU A 84 -14.94 0.13 -10.60
C GLU A 84 -13.71 -0.49 -9.90
N VAL A 85 -12.79 0.33 -9.41
CA VAL A 85 -11.55 -0.10 -8.76
C VAL A 85 -11.42 0.51 -7.38
N LEU A 86 -11.07 -0.32 -6.40
CA LEU A 86 -10.68 0.14 -5.07
C LEU A 86 -9.23 -0.26 -4.78
N GLU A 87 -8.59 0.53 -3.94
CA GLU A 87 -7.29 0.22 -3.35
C GLU A 87 -7.47 -0.24 -1.91
N LEU A 88 -6.83 -1.36 -1.54
CA LEU A 88 -6.65 -1.73 -0.16
C LEU A 88 -5.54 -0.83 0.40
N THR A 89 -5.93 0.20 1.14
CA THR A 89 -5.02 1.27 1.57
C THR A 89 -4.42 1.03 2.95
N ARG A 90 -5.17 0.40 3.84
CA ARG A 90 -4.74 0.07 5.20
C ARG A 90 -5.32 -1.25 5.65
N LEU A 91 -4.48 -2.06 6.26
CA LEU A 91 -4.86 -3.27 6.98
C LEU A 91 -4.12 -3.29 8.31
N PHE A 92 -4.86 -3.40 9.39
CA PHE A 92 -4.30 -3.61 10.72
C PHE A 92 -5.11 -4.67 11.46
N ILE A 93 -4.42 -5.64 12.04
CA ILE A 93 -5.01 -6.66 12.91
C ILE A 93 -4.08 -6.85 14.10
N PHE A 94 -4.63 -6.93 15.30
CA PHE A 94 -3.84 -7.27 16.49
C PHE A 94 -3.26 -8.69 16.40
N ASP A 95 -2.07 -8.90 16.96
CA ASP A 95 -1.32 -10.16 16.83
C ASP A 95 -1.88 -11.35 17.64
N ASP A 96 -2.93 -11.12 18.41
CA ASP A 96 -3.42 -12.06 19.43
C ASP A 96 -4.23 -13.25 18.87
N TYR A 97 -4.52 -13.28 17.57
CA TYR A 97 -5.56 -14.16 17.02
C TYR A 97 -5.05 -15.41 16.31
N GLY A 98 -3.75 -15.50 16.05
CA GLY A 98 -3.10 -16.67 15.46
C GLY A 98 -2.66 -16.48 14.01
N LYS A 99 -2.03 -17.52 13.47
CA LYS A 99 -1.49 -17.48 12.09
C LYS A 99 -2.61 -17.41 11.06
N ASN A 100 -2.33 -16.75 9.95
CA ASN A 100 -3.21 -16.59 8.79
C ASN A 100 -4.45 -15.70 9.03
N THR A 101 -4.51 -14.98 10.14
CA THR A 101 -5.65 -14.10 10.43
C THR A 101 -5.83 -13.04 9.34
N GLU A 102 -4.73 -12.43 8.88
CA GLU A 102 -4.74 -11.40 7.83
C GLU A 102 -5.28 -11.95 6.51
N SER A 103 -4.80 -13.10 6.05
CA SER A 103 -5.23 -13.69 4.79
C SER A 103 -6.70 -14.16 4.84
N VAL A 104 -7.14 -14.69 5.96
CA VAL A 104 -8.55 -15.04 6.19
C VAL A 104 -9.43 -13.78 6.16
N ALA A 105 -9.02 -12.74 6.88
CA ALA A 105 -9.74 -11.47 6.92
C ALA A 105 -9.86 -10.83 5.54
N ILE A 106 -8.76 -10.74 4.79
CA ILE A 106 -8.77 -10.22 3.41
C ILE A 106 -9.75 -11.01 2.54
N SER A 107 -9.70 -12.34 2.56
CA SER A 107 -10.61 -13.19 1.78
C SER A 107 -12.07 -12.95 2.12
N LYS A 108 -12.38 -12.72 3.39
CA LYS A 108 -13.74 -12.38 3.83
C LYS A 108 -14.17 -10.98 3.41
N THR A 109 -13.25 -10.02 3.31
CA THR A 109 -13.57 -8.70 2.76
C THR A 109 -13.96 -8.78 1.28
N PHE A 110 -13.41 -9.71 0.51
CA PHE A 110 -13.84 -9.94 -0.88
C PHE A 110 -15.32 -10.32 -0.96
N ASN A 111 -15.77 -11.23 -0.10
CA ASN A 111 -17.18 -11.63 -0.04
C ASN A 111 -18.08 -10.46 0.37
N TRP A 112 -17.64 -9.66 1.33
CA TRP A 112 -18.37 -8.47 1.74
C TRP A 112 -18.49 -7.46 0.59
N LEU A 113 -17.41 -7.18 -0.13
CA LEU A 113 -17.40 -6.27 -1.29
C LEU A 113 -18.29 -6.79 -2.43
N LYS A 114 -18.22 -8.07 -2.77
CA LYS A 114 -19.09 -8.68 -3.80
C LYS A 114 -20.57 -8.51 -3.48
N LYS A 115 -20.93 -8.59 -2.21
CA LYS A 115 -22.32 -8.44 -1.75
C LYS A 115 -22.76 -6.98 -1.67
N ASN A 116 -21.91 -6.09 -1.14
CA ASN A 116 -22.27 -4.72 -0.77
C ASN A 116 -21.80 -3.66 -1.75
N ALA A 117 -20.84 -3.97 -2.60
CA ALA A 117 -20.27 -3.08 -3.62
C ALA A 117 -20.09 -3.83 -4.95
N PRO A 118 -21.19 -4.35 -5.56
CA PRO A 118 -21.10 -5.18 -6.76
C PRO A 118 -20.55 -4.46 -7.99
N GLU A 119 -20.55 -3.13 -8.00
CA GLU A 119 -19.95 -2.30 -9.05
C GLU A 119 -18.42 -2.38 -9.07
N ILE A 120 -17.80 -2.75 -7.97
CA ILE A 120 -16.34 -2.87 -7.88
C ILE A 120 -15.89 -4.18 -8.55
N LYS A 121 -15.05 -4.05 -9.56
CA LYS A 121 -14.60 -5.17 -10.40
C LYS A 121 -13.17 -5.60 -10.08
N ALA A 122 -12.34 -4.69 -9.59
CA ALA A 122 -10.95 -4.95 -9.29
C ALA A 122 -10.48 -4.24 -8.03
N LEU A 123 -9.50 -4.86 -7.39
CA LEU A 123 -8.78 -4.30 -6.24
C LEU A 123 -7.30 -4.18 -6.61
N ILE A 124 -6.67 -3.12 -6.14
CA ILE A 124 -5.23 -2.89 -6.24
C ILE A 124 -4.66 -2.71 -4.84
N SER A 125 -3.46 -3.14 -4.63
CA SER A 125 -2.72 -2.85 -3.39
C SER A 125 -1.22 -2.82 -3.64
N TYR A 126 -0.51 -2.18 -2.72
CA TYR A 126 0.93 -2.04 -2.76
C TYR A 126 1.54 -2.55 -1.47
N SER A 127 2.63 -3.29 -1.59
CA SER A 127 3.47 -3.66 -0.45
C SER A 127 4.76 -2.88 -0.46
N ASP A 128 5.17 -2.41 0.72
CA ASP A 128 6.36 -1.58 0.88
C ASP A 128 7.52 -2.41 1.40
N PRO A 129 8.56 -2.70 0.57
CA PRO A 129 9.73 -3.46 1.00
C PRO A 129 10.53 -2.78 2.12
N GLU A 130 10.52 -1.46 2.21
CA GLU A 130 11.20 -0.73 3.30
C GLU A 130 10.64 -1.07 4.67
N GLN A 131 9.36 -1.43 4.72
CA GLN A 131 8.68 -1.88 5.93
C GLN A 131 8.75 -3.41 6.12
N GLY A 132 9.54 -4.11 5.32
CA GLY A 132 9.62 -5.58 5.33
C GLY A 132 8.39 -6.27 4.73
N HIS A 133 7.52 -5.53 4.05
CA HIS A 133 6.30 -6.05 3.45
C HIS A 133 6.54 -6.44 1.98
N MET A 134 6.61 -7.73 1.72
CA MET A 134 6.81 -8.30 0.38
C MET A 134 5.51 -8.72 -0.29
N GLY A 135 4.39 -8.49 0.35
CA GLY A 135 3.07 -8.86 -0.18
C GLY A 135 2.68 -10.31 0.06
N ILE A 136 3.19 -10.95 1.10
CA ILE A 136 2.89 -12.35 1.45
C ILE A 136 1.38 -12.56 1.61
N ILE A 137 0.69 -11.62 2.24
CA ILE A 137 -0.76 -11.68 2.44
C ILE A 137 -1.52 -11.61 1.11
N TYR A 138 -1.00 -10.88 0.13
CA TYR A 138 -1.56 -10.82 -1.22
C TYR A 138 -1.28 -12.12 -1.99
N GLN A 139 -0.09 -12.67 -1.88
CA GLN A 139 0.24 -13.99 -2.45
C GLN A 139 -0.64 -15.09 -1.84
N ALA A 140 -0.80 -15.09 -0.53
CA ALA A 140 -1.66 -16.05 0.20
C ALA A 140 -3.15 -15.94 -0.16
N THR A 141 -3.60 -14.82 -0.69
CA THR A 141 -4.98 -14.56 -1.13
C THR A 141 -5.14 -14.48 -2.64
N ASN A 142 -4.17 -14.99 -3.40
CA ASN A 142 -4.17 -15.16 -4.85
C ASN A 142 -4.29 -13.87 -5.67
N TRP A 143 -3.72 -12.79 -5.19
CA TRP A 143 -3.57 -11.58 -5.99
C TRP A 143 -2.58 -11.80 -7.13
N ILE A 144 -2.78 -11.09 -8.22
CA ILE A 144 -1.87 -11.07 -9.36
C ILE A 144 -0.74 -10.09 -9.04
N TYR A 145 0.51 -10.58 -9.11
CA TYR A 145 1.67 -9.71 -8.97
C TYR A 145 1.99 -9.03 -10.30
N GLN A 146 2.15 -7.72 -10.28
CA GLN A 146 2.46 -6.90 -11.47
C GLN A 146 3.83 -6.21 -11.40
N GLY A 147 4.68 -6.64 -10.50
CA GLY A 147 6.03 -6.10 -10.34
C GLY A 147 6.10 -4.88 -9.43
N ASN A 148 7.26 -4.29 -9.42
CA ASN A 148 7.49 -3.02 -8.76
C ASN A 148 7.29 -1.85 -9.74
N ASN A 149 7.15 -0.66 -9.19
CA ASN A 149 6.94 0.56 -9.97
C ASN A 149 8.24 1.03 -10.66
N MET A 150 8.83 0.17 -11.50
CA MET A 150 10.07 0.45 -12.24
C MET A 150 10.02 1.75 -13.07
N ARG A 151 8.82 2.26 -13.37
CA ARG A 151 8.64 3.51 -14.12
C ARG A 151 8.96 4.77 -13.33
N LEU A 152 9.13 4.65 -12.02
CA LEU A 152 9.57 5.75 -11.16
C LEU A 152 11.09 5.77 -10.99
N MET A 153 11.84 5.10 -11.86
CA MET A 153 13.30 5.26 -11.94
C MET A 153 13.61 6.73 -12.14
N GLY A 154 14.31 7.32 -11.15
CA GLY A 154 14.62 8.73 -11.14
C GLY A 154 13.85 9.58 -10.14
N ASN A 155 12.93 8.99 -9.37
CA ASN A 155 12.34 9.67 -8.22
C ASN A 155 13.24 9.50 -7.00
N TYR A 156 13.77 10.61 -6.52
CA TYR A 156 14.68 10.63 -5.39
C TYR A 156 14.11 11.42 -4.23
N GLY A 157 14.20 10.84 -3.03
CA GLY A 157 14.14 11.60 -1.80
C GLY A 157 15.46 12.37 -1.62
N VAL A 158 15.38 13.56 -1.06
CA VAL A 158 16.53 14.44 -0.81
C VAL A 158 16.54 14.90 0.63
N LYS A 159 17.70 14.93 1.27
CA LYS A 159 17.92 15.67 2.50
C LYS A 159 19.05 16.69 2.32
N LEU A 160 18.88 17.85 2.94
CA LEU A 160 19.76 18.99 2.72
C LEU A 160 20.93 19.07 3.73
N THR A 161 20.83 18.36 4.83
CA THR A 161 21.86 18.27 5.88
C THR A 161 22.01 16.83 6.32
N GLU A 162 23.18 16.47 6.87
CA GLU A 162 23.47 15.09 7.27
C GLU A 162 22.46 14.53 8.28
N ASP A 163 22.05 15.35 9.23
CA ASP A 163 21.06 15.00 10.28
C ASP A 163 19.65 15.48 9.97
N GLY A 164 19.40 15.97 8.75
CA GLY A 164 18.11 16.50 8.34
C GLY A 164 17.11 15.43 7.96
N ASP A 165 15.83 15.86 7.85
CA ASP A 165 14.75 15.00 7.40
C ASP A 165 14.79 14.80 5.88
N TRP A 166 14.35 13.61 5.44
CA TRP A 166 14.17 13.31 4.04
C TRP A 166 12.94 14.01 3.47
N MET A 167 13.14 14.78 2.40
CA MET A 167 12.03 15.24 1.56
C MET A 167 11.60 14.13 0.62
N HIS A 168 10.30 13.83 0.61
CA HIS A 168 9.71 12.91 -0.36
C HIS A 168 9.89 13.43 -1.80
N SER A 169 9.99 12.55 -2.80
CA SER A 169 10.19 12.91 -4.20
C SER A 169 9.18 13.92 -4.73
N ARG A 170 7.92 13.84 -4.33
CA ARG A 170 6.89 14.82 -4.72
C ARG A 170 7.22 16.22 -4.20
N THR A 171 7.72 16.32 -2.99
CA THR A 171 8.16 17.59 -2.40
C THR A 171 9.40 18.12 -3.11
N VAL A 172 10.34 17.24 -3.47
CA VAL A 172 11.53 17.60 -4.25
C VAL A 172 11.12 18.19 -5.60
N PHE A 173 10.21 17.51 -6.31
CA PHE A 173 9.72 18.00 -7.59
C PHE A 173 8.97 19.34 -7.46
N ALA A 174 8.09 19.45 -6.46
CA ALA A 174 7.35 20.69 -6.21
C ALA A 174 8.28 21.87 -5.89
N LYS A 175 9.35 21.63 -5.13
CA LYS A 175 10.29 22.68 -4.71
C LYS A 175 11.31 23.05 -5.78
N TYR A 176 11.84 22.05 -6.52
CA TYR A 176 12.97 22.24 -7.43
C TYR A 176 12.60 22.05 -8.91
N GLY A 177 11.44 21.51 -9.23
CA GLY A 177 10.94 21.34 -10.58
C GLY A 177 11.50 20.13 -11.35
N SER A 178 12.43 19.38 -10.79
CA SER A 178 13.04 18.21 -11.44
C SER A 178 13.76 17.33 -10.42
N HIS A 179 13.95 16.04 -10.79
CA HIS A 179 14.82 15.10 -10.08
C HIS A 179 16.20 14.97 -10.77
N ASN A 180 16.44 15.67 -11.84
CA ASN A 180 17.72 15.63 -12.56
C ASN A 180 18.85 16.08 -11.64
N LEU A 181 19.94 15.31 -11.60
CA LEU A 181 21.05 15.54 -10.66
C LEU A 181 21.71 16.91 -10.88
N GLU A 182 22.01 17.27 -12.12
CA GLU A 182 22.67 18.55 -12.43
C GLU A 182 21.77 19.74 -12.12
N HIS A 183 20.46 19.58 -12.36
CA HIS A 183 19.47 20.58 -11.97
C HIS A 183 19.39 20.76 -10.45
N LEU A 184 19.36 19.66 -9.70
CA LEU A 184 19.35 19.69 -8.24
C LEU A 184 20.63 20.29 -7.67
N LYS A 185 21.80 19.98 -8.21
CA LYS A 185 23.06 20.59 -7.81
C LYS A 185 23.04 22.11 -7.95
N LYS A 186 22.50 22.62 -9.07
CA LYS A 186 22.38 24.06 -9.31
C LYS A 186 21.38 24.72 -8.37
N LYS A 187 20.23 24.08 -8.13
CA LYS A 187 19.15 24.67 -7.34
C LYS A 187 19.44 24.61 -5.84
N ILE A 188 20.04 23.55 -5.35
CA ILE A 188 20.39 23.39 -3.94
C ILE A 188 21.68 24.17 -3.59
N GLY A 189 22.70 24.11 -4.45
CA GLY A 189 23.91 24.93 -4.36
C GLY A 189 24.90 24.53 -3.26
N HIS A 190 24.63 23.50 -2.49
CA HIS A 190 25.52 22.93 -1.47
C HIS A 190 25.41 21.41 -1.42
N THR A 191 26.29 20.75 -0.69
CA THR A 191 26.26 19.30 -0.50
C THR A 191 24.90 18.85 0.04
N PHE A 192 24.36 17.80 -0.54
CA PHE A 192 23.11 17.18 -0.13
C PHE A 192 23.17 15.67 -0.31
N TRP A 193 22.19 14.95 0.22
CA TRP A 193 22.06 13.49 0.08
C TRP A 193 20.80 13.17 -0.69
N ARG A 194 20.86 12.13 -1.52
CA ARG A 194 19.70 11.59 -2.21
C ARG A 194 19.62 10.09 -2.03
N LYS A 195 18.42 9.56 -2.07
CA LYS A 195 18.15 8.13 -2.13
C LYS A 195 17.04 7.86 -3.15
N ASN A 196 17.15 6.73 -3.85
CA ASN A 196 16.01 6.23 -4.60
C ASN A 196 14.86 5.96 -3.64
N GLU A 197 13.66 6.42 -3.98
CA GLU A 197 12.48 5.96 -3.27
C GLU A 197 12.27 4.48 -3.55
N THR A 198 11.95 3.73 -2.49
CA THR A 198 11.72 2.31 -2.59
C THR A 198 10.49 2.06 -3.44
N MET A 199 10.66 1.23 -4.45
CA MET A 199 9.59 0.87 -5.36
C MET A 199 8.67 -0.14 -4.69
N LYS A 200 7.40 0.23 -4.57
CA LYS A 200 6.38 -0.64 -3.98
C LYS A 200 5.99 -1.76 -4.95
N HIS A 201 5.77 -2.95 -4.42
CA HIS A 201 5.24 -4.08 -5.17
C HIS A 201 3.75 -3.92 -5.36
N ARG A 202 3.29 -4.05 -6.59
CA ARG A 202 1.89 -3.88 -6.97
C ARG A 202 1.20 -5.23 -7.12
N TYR A 203 0.04 -5.33 -6.50
CA TYR A 203 -0.83 -6.50 -6.56
C TYR A 203 -2.23 -6.12 -7.04
N LEU A 204 -2.83 -6.99 -7.85
CA LEU A 204 -4.15 -6.81 -8.45
C LEU A 204 -5.03 -8.02 -8.15
N TYR A 205 -6.28 -7.78 -7.78
CA TYR A 205 -7.28 -8.82 -7.57
C TYR A 205 -8.59 -8.49 -8.29
N PHE A 206 -9.14 -9.44 -9.04
CA PHE A 206 -10.44 -9.27 -9.71
C PHE A 206 -11.57 -9.82 -8.87
N LEU A 207 -12.54 -8.96 -8.54
CA LEU A 207 -13.78 -9.31 -7.83
C LEU A 207 -14.91 -9.72 -8.77
N CYS A 208 -14.77 -9.45 -10.06
CA CYS A 208 -15.80 -9.68 -11.05
C CYS A 208 -15.95 -11.17 -11.45
N SER A 209 -16.94 -11.45 -12.33
CA SER A 209 -17.15 -12.78 -12.90
C SER A 209 -15.92 -13.31 -13.65
N LYS A 210 -15.84 -14.63 -13.81
CA LYS A 210 -14.79 -15.27 -14.61
C LYS A 210 -14.76 -14.75 -16.05
N LYS A 211 -15.92 -14.43 -16.62
CA LYS A 211 -16.07 -13.87 -17.97
C LYS A 211 -15.43 -12.49 -18.06
N ASP A 212 -15.77 -11.61 -17.12
CA ASP A 212 -15.23 -10.25 -17.09
C ASP A 212 -13.74 -10.25 -16.74
N LYS A 213 -13.29 -11.13 -15.83
CA LYS A 213 -11.88 -11.32 -15.55
C LYS A 213 -11.08 -11.69 -16.79
N LYS A 214 -11.59 -12.62 -17.61
CA LYS A 214 -10.96 -12.97 -18.90
C LYS A 214 -10.81 -11.76 -19.81
N LYS A 215 -11.85 -10.93 -19.90
CA LYS A 215 -11.85 -9.70 -20.70
C LYS A 215 -10.77 -8.74 -20.22
N PHE A 216 -10.71 -8.45 -18.92
CA PHE A 216 -9.70 -7.54 -18.36
C PHE A 216 -8.28 -8.10 -18.45
N MET A 217 -8.10 -9.41 -18.29
CA MET A 217 -6.78 -10.04 -18.45
C MET A 217 -6.19 -9.86 -19.84
N LYS A 218 -7.02 -9.79 -20.89
CA LYS A 218 -6.57 -9.52 -22.27
C LYS A 218 -6.11 -8.07 -22.50
N THR A 219 -6.57 -7.14 -21.68
CA THR A 219 -6.33 -5.70 -21.83
C THR A 219 -5.45 -5.13 -20.71
N LEU A 220 -4.82 -6.00 -19.92
CA LEU A 220 -3.88 -5.56 -18.88
C LEU A 220 -2.71 -4.80 -19.51
N LYS A 221 -2.44 -3.61 -18.97
CA LYS A 221 -1.27 -2.81 -19.39
C LYS A 221 0.05 -3.35 -18.84
N HIS A 222 0.00 -4.08 -17.72
CA HIS A 222 1.15 -4.74 -17.09
C HIS A 222 0.84 -6.22 -16.94
N PRO A 223 1.70 -7.11 -17.47
CA PRO A 223 1.46 -8.55 -17.41
C PRO A 223 1.57 -9.06 -15.97
N PRO A 224 0.89 -10.19 -15.67
CA PRO A 224 1.17 -10.93 -14.46
C PRO A 224 2.62 -11.41 -14.43
N LEU A 225 3.24 -11.32 -13.26
CA LEU A 225 4.60 -11.78 -13.02
C LEU A 225 4.61 -12.88 -11.96
N PRO A 226 5.65 -13.76 -11.97
CA PRO A 226 5.86 -14.70 -10.89
C PRO A 226 6.01 -13.98 -9.54
N TYR A 227 5.51 -14.59 -8.48
CA TYR A 227 5.68 -14.04 -7.14
C TYR A 227 7.16 -13.97 -6.77
N ILE A 228 7.51 -12.85 -6.11
CA ILE A 228 8.83 -12.67 -5.54
C ILE A 228 9.00 -13.56 -4.30
N LYS A 229 10.19 -14.08 -4.12
CA LYS A 229 10.58 -14.77 -2.89
C LYS A 229 10.95 -13.76 -1.82
N LEU A 230 10.80 -14.14 -0.56
CA LEU A 230 11.01 -13.28 0.61
C LEU A 230 12.40 -12.63 0.70
N ASP A 231 13.40 -13.28 0.15
CA ASP A 231 14.82 -12.91 0.20
C ASP A 231 15.32 -12.12 -1.03
N GLU A 232 14.53 -12.05 -2.10
CA GLU A 232 14.96 -11.45 -3.36
C GLU A 232 14.62 -9.96 -3.51
N GLY A 233 13.85 -9.37 -2.61
CA GLY A 233 13.11 -8.14 -2.90
C GLY A 233 13.69 -6.82 -2.43
N TYR A 234 14.61 -6.80 -1.46
CA TYR A 234 15.10 -5.55 -0.89
C TYR A 234 16.62 -5.52 -0.82
N LYS A 235 17.22 -4.57 -1.54
CA LYS A 235 18.69 -4.38 -1.58
C LYS A 235 19.22 -3.32 -0.62
N GLY A 236 18.39 -2.85 0.32
CA GLY A 236 18.74 -1.75 1.21
C GLY A 236 18.60 -0.36 0.59
N GLU A 237 18.62 0.66 1.42
CA GLU A 237 18.64 2.04 0.97
C GLU A 237 19.97 2.37 0.31
N GLN A 238 19.95 2.87 -0.92
CA GLN A 238 21.11 3.41 -1.59
C GLN A 238 21.14 4.91 -1.38
N ILE A 239 21.85 5.35 -0.36
CA ILE A 239 22.05 6.77 -0.05
C ILE A 239 23.34 7.24 -0.72
N GLU A 240 23.23 8.29 -1.53
CA GLU A 240 24.35 8.95 -2.19
C GLU A 240 24.56 10.33 -1.58
N LYS A 241 25.80 10.63 -1.19
CA LYS A 241 26.22 11.99 -0.86
C LYS A 241 26.61 12.71 -2.13
N ILE A 242 25.92 13.80 -2.44
CA ILE A 242 26.18 14.63 -3.62
C ILE A 242 26.99 15.85 -3.17
N VAL A 243 28.23 15.89 -3.60
CA VAL A 243 29.14 17.01 -3.32
C VAL A 243 28.98 18.05 -4.42
N VAL A 244 28.70 19.27 -4.00
CA VAL A 244 28.66 20.44 -4.90
C VAL A 244 29.90 21.28 -4.58
N GLU A 245 30.80 21.42 -5.56
CA GLU A 245 31.97 22.27 -5.41
C GLU A 245 31.51 23.74 -5.36
N GLU A 246 31.90 24.43 -4.30
CA GLU A 246 31.78 25.89 -4.24
C GLU A 246 32.65 26.47 -5.34
N LYS A 247 32.05 27.26 -6.24
CA LYS A 247 32.85 28.04 -7.18
C LYS A 247 33.66 29.03 -6.34
N GLU A 248 34.97 28.85 -6.30
CA GLU A 248 35.84 29.91 -5.85
C GLU A 248 35.54 31.15 -6.67
N ASP A 249 34.94 32.15 -6.06
CA ASP A 249 34.88 33.48 -6.63
C ASP A 249 36.31 33.96 -6.82
N LYS A 250 36.85 33.81 -8.02
CA LYS A 250 38.06 34.49 -8.38
C LYS A 250 37.76 35.98 -8.38
N PHE A 251 38.01 36.60 -7.25
CA PHE A 251 38.19 38.03 -7.20
C PHE A 251 39.42 38.35 -8.01
N TYR A 252 39.22 38.80 -9.24
CA TYR A 252 40.25 39.55 -9.95
C TYR A 252 40.24 40.97 -9.36
N GLY A 253 41.25 41.23 -8.52
CA GLY A 253 41.60 42.57 -8.13
C GLY A 253 42.21 43.34 -9.28
#